data_e3137984a39e5f9793b8d02d74f3b69c
#
_entry.id   e3137984a39e5f9793b8d02d74f3b69c
#
_cell.length_a   1.000
_cell.length_b   1.000
_cell.length_c   1.000
_cell.angle_alpha   90.00
_cell.angle_beta   90.00
_cell.angle_gamma   90.00
#
_symmetry.space_group_name_H-M   'P 1'
#
loop_
_entity.id
_entity.type
_entity.pdbx_description
1 polymer ?
#
loop_
_entity_poly.entity_id
_entity_poly.type
_entity_poly.pdbx_seq_one_letter_code
_entity_poly.pdbx_strand_id
1 'polypeptide(L)'
;MNTRHLGLLAALLGALSCAAFPAAATEWAVDPARSAIRFSGVQVGVPFTGRFERFKADIDFDPAKPEAGHALVLVDLASARTGDVQRDEALPQKDWFDVKAGSEARFEATRFVDKGQGDYAAVGTLTIRGTSRPVTLLFHLTLEGGTAHAAGRVGLVRTEFGVGQGAWASGQWVALDVGVEVDLVAAARPATGH
;
A
#
# COMPACT_ATOMS: atom_id res chain seq x y z
N MET A 1 -80.88 11.44 30.65
CA MET A 1 -80.58 10.84 29.32
C MET A 1 -79.21 11.34 28.92
N ASN A 2 -78.18 10.55 29.15
CA ASN A 2 -76.72 10.91 28.96
C ASN A 2 -76.15 10.12 27.79
N THR A 3 -75.82 10.79 26.73
CA THR A 3 -75.08 10.23 25.59
C THR A 3 -73.64 10.55 25.75
N ARG A 4 -72.80 9.50 25.96
CA ARG A 4 -71.33 9.56 26.06
C ARG A 4 -70.74 9.46 24.66
N HIS A 5 -70.01 10.48 24.24
CA HIS A 5 -69.19 10.43 23.02
C HIS A 5 -67.82 9.79 23.37
N LEU A 6 -67.53 8.67 22.73
CA LEU A 6 -66.26 7.97 22.81
C LEU A 6 -65.38 8.50 21.69
N GLY A 7 -64.32 9.30 22.04
CA GLY A 7 -63.34 9.79 21.08
C GLY A 7 -62.27 8.76 20.86
N LEU A 8 -62.08 8.36 19.61
CA LEU A 8 -61.05 7.43 19.15
C LEU A 8 -59.76 8.23 18.87
N LEU A 9 -58.73 8.12 19.72
CA LEU A 9 -57.37 8.63 19.43
C LEU A 9 -56.66 7.62 18.57
N ALA A 10 -56.43 7.94 17.30
CA ALA A 10 -55.52 7.19 16.41
C ALA A 10 -54.10 7.68 16.62
N ALA A 11 -53.24 6.86 17.24
CA ALA A 11 -51.79 7.11 17.34
C ALA A 11 -51.11 6.73 16.04
N LEU A 12 -50.62 7.73 15.26
CA LEU A 12 -49.75 7.54 14.14
C LEU A 12 -48.32 7.26 14.66
N LEU A 13 -47.86 6.00 14.65
CA LEU A 13 -46.46 5.67 14.78
C LEU A 13 -45.77 5.93 13.44
N GLY A 14 -45.07 7.05 13.31
CA GLY A 14 -44.16 7.31 12.21
C GLY A 14 -42.90 6.45 12.38
N ALA A 15 -42.74 5.42 11.55
CA ALA A 15 -41.50 4.68 11.44
C ALA A 15 -40.41 5.56 10.77
N LEU A 16 -39.47 6.07 11.57
CA LEU A 16 -38.28 6.71 11.06
C LEU A 16 -37.39 5.60 10.43
N SER A 17 -37.48 5.42 9.12
CA SER A 17 -36.53 4.60 8.36
C SER A 17 -35.19 5.32 8.35
N CYS A 18 -34.27 4.93 9.22
CA CYS A 18 -32.87 5.30 9.14
C CYS A 18 -32.26 4.62 7.91
N ALA A 19 -32.18 5.34 6.78
CA ALA A 19 -31.43 4.89 5.62
C ALA A 19 -29.96 4.85 6.03
N ALA A 20 -29.43 3.66 6.26
CA ALA A 20 -27.99 3.46 6.40
C ALA A 20 -27.35 3.72 5.02
N PHE A 21 -26.74 4.88 4.84
CA PHE A 21 -25.86 5.12 3.72
C PHE A 21 -24.67 4.16 3.86
N PRO A 22 -24.27 3.43 2.81
CA PRO A 22 -23.03 2.67 2.86
C PRO A 22 -21.90 3.67 3.13
N ALA A 23 -21.17 3.47 4.21
CA ALA A 23 -19.95 4.21 4.46
C ALA A 23 -19.02 3.88 3.28
N ALA A 24 -18.81 4.86 2.40
CA ALA A 24 -17.84 4.74 1.32
C ALA A 24 -16.46 4.58 1.96
N ALA A 25 -15.64 3.69 1.42
CA ALA A 25 -14.27 3.57 1.83
C ALA A 25 -13.58 4.94 1.70
N THR A 26 -12.63 5.24 2.59
CA THR A 26 -11.96 6.54 2.59
C THR A 26 -10.82 6.50 1.57
N GLU A 27 -10.92 7.31 0.52
CA GLU A 27 -9.79 7.55 -0.37
C GLU A 27 -8.71 8.36 0.35
N TRP A 28 -7.46 7.95 0.18
CA TRP A 28 -6.32 8.61 0.80
C TRP A 28 -5.42 9.27 -0.25
N ALA A 29 -5.19 10.56 -0.11
CA ALA A 29 -4.22 11.31 -0.92
C ALA A 29 -2.84 11.19 -0.29
N VAL A 30 -1.98 10.37 -0.85
CA VAL A 30 -0.58 10.24 -0.39
C VAL A 30 0.19 11.51 -0.70
N ASP A 31 0.94 12.02 0.29
CA ASP A 31 1.87 13.13 0.17
C ASP A 31 3.28 12.59 -0.19
N PRO A 32 3.74 12.72 -1.43
CA PRO A 32 5.04 12.17 -1.85
C PRO A 32 6.23 12.84 -1.15
N ALA A 33 6.08 14.10 -0.71
CA ALA A 33 7.16 14.83 -0.03
C ALA A 33 7.40 14.33 1.40
N ARG A 34 6.37 13.75 2.01
CA ARG A 34 6.39 13.20 3.38
C ARG A 34 6.44 11.68 3.40
N SER A 35 6.48 11.04 2.23
CA SER A 35 6.44 9.59 2.08
C SER A 35 7.71 9.06 1.45
N ALA A 36 8.03 7.80 1.71
CA ALA A 36 9.20 7.15 1.15
C ALA A 36 8.96 5.64 0.93
N ILE A 37 9.50 5.13 -0.17
CA ILE A 37 9.68 3.70 -0.40
C ILE A 37 11.18 3.46 -0.49
N ARG A 38 11.72 2.66 0.46
CA ARG A 38 13.15 2.35 0.58
C ARG A 38 13.37 0.87 0.34
N PHE A 39 14.58 0.54 -0.05
CA PHE A 39 15.04 -0.84 -0.13
C PHE A 39 16.41 -1.00 0.53
N SER A 40 16.72 -2.20 0.96
CA SER A 40 17.99 -2.55 1.58
C SER A 40 18.49 -3.88 1.04
N GLY A 41 19.81 -4.04 0.99
CA GLY A 41 20.45 -5.26 0.57
C GLY A 41 21.88 -5.36 1.16
N VAL A 42 22.58 -6.42 0.78
CA VAL A 42 23.99 -6.65 1.17
C VAL A 42 24.82 -6.92 -0.07
N GLN A 43 25.87 -6.15 -0.28
CA GLN A 43 26.83 -6.34 -1.38
C GLN A 43 28.22 -6.64 -0.80
N VAL A 44 28.77 -7.81 -1.14
CA VAL A 44 30.09 -8.26 -0.64
C VAL A 44 30.18 -8.16 0.89
N GLY A 45 29.11 -8.58 1.58
CA GLY A 45 29.02 -8.52 3.05
C GLY A 45 28.72 -7.13 3.64
N VAL A 46 28.67 -6.09 2.83
CA VAL A 46 28.40 -4.71 3.28
C VAL A 46 26.93 -4.36 3.06
N PRO A 47 26.16 -4.02 4.11
CA PRO A 47 24.80 -3.54 3.98
C PRO A 47 24.74 -2.21 3.23
N PHE A 48 23.70 -2.03 2.42
CA PHE A 48 23.38 -0.77 1.79
C PHE A 48 21.88 -0.52 1.82
N THR A 49 21.50 0.74 1.69
CA THR A 49 20.11 1.17 1.54
C THR A 49 19.98 2.00 0.27
N GLY A 50 18.76 2.01 -0.25
CA GLY A 50 18.38 2.88 -1.36
C GLY A 50 16.94 3.33 -1.20
N ARG A 51 16.50 4.22 -2.08
CA ARG A 51 15.12 4.69 -2.15
C ARG A 51 14.67 4.79 -3.60
N PHE A 52 13.37 4.76 -3.79
CA PHE A 52 12.75 5.18 -5.04
C PHE A 52 12.28 6.63 -4.89
N GLU A 53 12.72 7.50 -5.80
CA GLU A 53 12.39 8.93 -5.74
C GLU A 53 11.01 9.23 -6.33
N ARG A 54 10.47 8.31 -7.14
CA ARG A 54 9.17 8.48 -7.78
C ARG A 54 8.30 7.24 -7.60
N PHE A 55 7.13 7.46 -7.05
CA PHE A 55 6.06 6.46 -6.94
C PHE A 55 4.71 7.15 -6.92
N LYS A 56 3.65 6.38 -7.15
CA LYS A 56 2.25 6.78 -7.01
C LYS A 56 1.55 5.75 -6.16
N ALA A 57 0.60 6.18 -5.36
CA ALA A 57 -0.23 5.30 -4.58
C ALA A 57 -1.69 5.76 -4.65
N ASP A 58 -2.57 4.82 -4.95
CA ASP A 58 -4.02 4.95 -4.92
C ASP A 58 -4.52 4.01 -3.85
N ILE A 59 -5.06 4.57 -2.76
CA ILE A 59 -5.38 3.83 -1.55
C ILE A 59 -6.81 4.14 -1.15
N ASP A 60 -7.60 3.09 -1.08
CA ASP A 60 -8.95 3.06 -0.60
C ASP A 60 -9.02 2.14 0.62
N PHE A 61 -9.07 2.71 1.82
CA PHE A 61 -8.96 1.94 3.05
C PHE A 61 -9.77 2.55 4.18
N ASP A 62 -10.59 1.72 4.80
CA ASP A 62 -11.34 2.03 6.01
C ASP A 62 -10.92 1.06 7.13
N PRO A 63 -10.31 1.52 8.23
CA PRO A 63 -9.95 0.66 9.37
C PRO A 63 -11.13 -0.09 9.99
N ALA A 64 -12.35 0.43 9.84
CA ALA A 64 -13.55 -0.24 10.33
C ALA A 64 -14.02 -1.40 9.42
N LYS A 65 -13.53 -1.44 8.17
CA LYS A 65 -13.87 -2.45 7.16
C LYS A 65 -12.64 -2.83 6.33
N PRO A 66 -11.55 -3.28 6.95
CA PRO A 66 -10.27 -3.47 6.29
C PRO A 66 -10.33 -4.48 5.13
N GLU A 67 -11.22 -5.48 5.21
CA GLU A 67 -11.39 -6.50 4.18
C GLU A 67 -11.90 -5.96 2.83
N ALA A 68 -12.55 -4.80 2.82
CA ALA A 68 -13.03 -4.12 1.62
C ALA A 68 -12.00 -3.15 1.02
N GLY A 69 -10.84 -2.98 1.68
CA GLY A 69 -9.80 -2.07 1.25
C GLY A 69 -9.08 -2.52 -0.03
N HIS A 70 -8.61 -1.54 -0.79
CA HIS A 70 -7.80 -1.73 -1.99
C HIS A 70 -6.64 -0.74 -2.00
N ALA A 71 -5.46 -1.16 -2.45
CA ALA A 71 -4.34 -0.26 -2.68
C ALA A 71 -3.59 -0.66 -3.95
N LEU A 72 -3.28 0.35 -4.76
CA LEU A 72 -2.42 0.23 -5.92
C LEU A 72 -1.22 1.15 -5.75
N VAL A 73 -0.02 0.57 -5.68
CA VAL A 73 1.24 1.33 -5.61
C VAL A 73 2.06 1.04 -6.85
N LEU A 74 2.42 2.10 -7.57
CA LEU A 74 3.25 2.07 -8.77
C LEU A 74 4.58 2.77 -8.46
N VAL A 75 5.69 2.05 -8.65
CA VAL A 75 7.04 2.53 -8.35
C VAL A 75 7.84 2.62 -9.64
N ASP A 76 8.37 3.81 -9.94
CA ASP A 76 9.29 3.99 -11.07
C ASP A 76 10.67 3.43 -10.71
N LEU A 77 11.01 2.28 -11.27
CA LEU A 77 12.27 1.57 -11.04
C LEU A 77 13.51 2.36 -11.53
N ALA A 78 13.33 3.25 -12.53
CA ALA A 78 14.41 4.11 -12.99
C ALA A 78 14.77 5.21 -11.97
N SER A 79 13.92 5.41 -10.96
CA SER A 79 14.15 6.38 -9.87
C SER A 79 14.91 5.81 -8.67
N ALA A 80 15.37 4.56 -8.73
CA ALA A 80 16.15 3.94 -7.68
C ALA A 80 17.48 4.69 -7.46
N ARG A 81 17.77 5.03 -6.20
CA ARG A 81 19.02 5.69 -5.79
C ARG A 81 19.54 5.08 -4.51
N THR A 82 20.82 4.77 -4.50
CA THR A 82 21.54 4.25 -3.32
C THR A 82 22.61 5.23 -2.83
N GLY A 83 22.89 6.27 -3.62
CA GLY A 83 24.01 7.20 -3.38
C GLY A 83 25.37 6.66 -3.79
N ASP A 84 25.43 5.46 -4.37
CA ASP A 84 26.63 4.88 -4.97
C ASP A 84 26.47 4.89 -6.49
N VAL A 85 27.37 5.58 -7.17
CA VAL A 85 27.29 5.81 -8.63
C VAL A 85 27.23 4.50 -9.41
N GLN A 86 28.06 3.50 -9.05
CA GLN A 86 28.13 2.23 -9.78
C GLN A 86 26.83 1.43 -9.62
N ARG A 87 26.25 1.39 -8.42
CA ARG A 87 24.94 0.74 -8.21
C ARG A 87 23.82 1.49 -8.93
N ASP A 88 23.81 2.81 -8.83
CA ASP A 88 22.77 3.63 -9.44
C ASP A 88 22.81 3.56 -10.98
N GLU A 89 23.98 3.37 -11.59
CA GLU A 89 24.14 3.08 -13.01
C GLU A 89 23.77 1.62 -13.40
N ALA A 90 23.99 0.66 -12.49
CA ALA A 90 23.68 -0.74 -12.74
C ALA A 90 22.20 -1.08 -12.59
N LEU A 91 21.51 -0.52 -11.60
CA LEU A 91 20.12 -0.85 -11.26
C LEU A 91 19.15 -0.76 -12.44
N PRO A 92 19.20 0.23 -13.36
CA PRO A 92 18.31 0.29 -14.51
C PRO A 92 18.64 -0.70 -15.63
N GLN A 93 19.80 -1.37 -15.60
CA GLN A 93 20.29 -2.23 -16.66
C GLN A 93 19.55 -3.58 -16.74
N LYS A 94 19.77 -4.29 -17.85
CA LYS A 94 19.10 -5.55 -18.21
C LYS A 94 19.22 -6.63 -17.13
N ASP A 95 20.36 -6.75 -16.47
CA ASP A 95 20.57 -7.77 -15.43
C ASP A 95 19.86 -7.43 -14.11
N TRP A 96 19.46 -6.19 -13.92
CA TRP A 96 18.78 -5.70 -12.73
C TRP A 96 17.30 -5.38 -12.98
N PHE A 97 16.91 -4.14 -13.01
CA PHE A 97 15.49 -3.79 -13.19
C PHE A 97 15.02 -3.85 -14.65
N ASP A 98 15.95 -3.81 -15.61
CA ASP A 98 15.63 -3.83 -17.07
C ASP A 98 14.57 -2.77 -17.45
N VAL A 99 14.82 -1.53 -17.03
CA VAL A 99 13.84 -0.45 -17.16
C VAL A 99 13.47 -0.15 -18.62
N LYS A 100 14.27 -0.63 -19.58
CA LYS A 100 13.95 -0.52 -21.02
C LYS A 100 12.83 -1.48 -21.44
N ALA A 101 12.71 -2.63 -20.77
CA ALA A 101 11.64 -3.59 -21.02
C ALA A 101 10.37 -3.26 -20.22
N GLY A 102 10.54 -2.61 -19.06
CA GLY A 102 9.45 -2.14 -18.21
C GLY A 102 9.97 -1.38 -17.01
N SER A 103 9.60 -0.12 -16.90
CA SER A 103 10.17 0.78 -15.88
C SER A 103 9.38 0.81 -14.57
N GLU A 104 8.31 0.04 -14.43
CA GLU A 104 7.40 0.13 -13.30
C GLU A 104 7.33 -1.18 -12.52
N ALA A 105 7.42 -1.09 -11.18
CA ALA A 105 6.95 -2.14 -10.30
C ALA A 105 5.54 -1.79 -9.81
N ARG A 106 4.69 -2.81 -9.67
CA ARG A 106 3.29 -2.68 -9.28
C ARG A 106 3.00 -3.57 -8.08
N PHE A 107 2.55 -2.98 -6.99
CA PHE A 107 1.96 -3.71 -5.89
C PHE A 107 0.46 -3.41 -5.83
N GLU A 108 -0.35 -4.45 -5.86
CA GLU A 108 -1.79 -4.35 -5.75
C GLU A 108 -2.28 -5.20 -4.59
N ALA A 109 -2.71 -4.53 -3.52
CA ALA A 109 -3.35 -5.18 -2.39
C ALA A 109 -4.86 -5.20 -2.61
N THR A 110 -5.45 -6.39 -2.56
CA THR A 110 -6.88 -6.61 -2.76
C THR A 110 -7.60 -6.99 -1.47
N ARG A 111 -6.86 -7.10 -0.37
CA ARG A 111 -7.39 -7.43 0.95
C ARG A 111 -6.47 -6.94 2.04
N PHE A 112 -7.06 -6.35 3.07
CA PHE A 112 -6.38 -6.01 4.31
C PHE A 112 -6.90 -6.87 5.45
N VAL A 113 -6.01 -7.26 6.36
CA VAL A 113 -6.33 -8.07 7.53
C VAL A 113 -5.90 -7.28 8.76
N ASP A 114 -6.86 -6.99 9.64
CA ASP A 114 -6.58 -6.40 10.94
C ASP A 114 -5.84 -7.41 11.84
N LYS A 115 -4.73 -6.99 12.43
CA LYS A 115 -3.91 -7.76 13.37
C LYS A 115 -4.06 -7.26 14.80
N GLY A 116 -4.85 -6.21 14.99
CA GLY A 116 -5.04 -5.54 16.28
C GLY A 116 -4.01 -4.44 16.54
N GLN A 117 -4.35 -3.51 17.43
CA GLN A 117 -3.49 -2.43 17.91
C GLN A 117 -2.93 -1.50 16.80
N GLY A 118 -3.66 -1.35 15.71
CA GLY A 118 -3.21 -0.54 14.57
C GLY A 118 -2.31 -1.27 13.58
N ASP A 119 -2.05 -2.56 13.80
CA ASP A 119 -1.27 -3.39 12.88
C ASP A 119 -2.17 -4.05 11.84
N TYR A 120 -1.73 -4.05 10.60
CA TYR A 120 -2.45 -4.61 9.46
C TYR A 120 -1.52 -5.43 8.55
N ALA A 121 -2.13 -6.30 7.77
CA ALA A 121 -1.47 -7.00 6.68
C ALA A 121 -2.17 -6.66 5.36
N ALA A 122 -1.45 -6.02 4.44
CA ALA A 122 -1.89 -5.83 3.06
C ALA A 122 -1.50 -7.06 2.23
N VAL A 123 -2.50 -7.85 1.84
CA VAL A 123 -2.31 -9.09 1.06
C VAL A 123 -2.57 -8.77 -0.40
N GLY A 124 -1.57 -9.00 -1.23
CA GLY A 124 -1.65 -8.62 -2.64
C GLY A 124 -0.64 -9.32 -3.52
N THR A 125 -0.43 -8.73 -4.69
CA THR A 125 0.50 -9.20 -5.71
C THR A 125 1.50 -8.11 -6.03
N LEU A 126 2.78 -8.45 -5.98
CA LEU A 126 3.87 -7.59 -6.44
C LEU A 126 4.33 -8.08 -7.81
N THR A 127 4.43 -7.16 -8.75
CA THR A 127 4.96 -7.40 -10.10
C THR A 127 6.19 -6.56 -10.31
N ILE A 128 7.32 -7.20 -10.64
CA ILE A 128 8.58 -6.54 -11.02
C ILE A 128 9.08 -7.24 -12.29
N ARG A 129 9.54 -6.50 -13.30
CA ARG A 129 10.03 -7.06 -14.58
C ARG A 129 9.03 -8.03 -15.24
N GLY A 130 7.74 -7.77 -15.14
CA GLY A 130 6.71 -8.66 -15.67
C GLY A 130 6.48 -9.96 -14.88
N THR A 131 7.24 -10.19 -13.79
CA THR A 131 7.06 -11.36 -12.92
C THR A 131 6.24 -10.99 -11.71
N SER A 132 5.12 -11.69 -11.51
CA SER A 132 4.19 -11.47 -10.40
C SER A 132 4.35 -12.53 -9.31
N ARG A 133 4.32 -12.10 -8.05
CA ARG A 133 4.35 -12.97 -6.87
C ARG A 133 3.37 -12.49 -5.80
N PRO A 134 2.74 -13.40 -5.05
CA PRO A 134 1.97 -13.01 -3.88
C PRO A 134 2.90 -12.42 -2.81
N VAL A 135 2.53 -11.29 -2.24
CA VAL A 135 3.29 -10.59 -1.20
C VAL A 135 2.32 -10.10 -0.13
N THR A 136 2.74 -10.23 1.13
CA THR A 136 2.02 -9.67 2.28
C THR A 136 2.90 -8.61 2.93
N LEU A 137 2.48 -7.35 2.86
CA LEU A 137 3.12 -6.24 3.54
C LEU A 137 2.49 -6.07 4.93
N LEU A 138 3.30 -6.22 5.98
CA LEU A 138 2.89 -5.89 7.35
C LEU A 138 3.18 -4.42 7.60
N PHE A 139 2.19 -3.69 8.15
CA PHE A 139 2.34 -2.28 8.45
C PHE A 139 1.55 -1.87 9.69
N HIS A 140 2.03 -0.83 10.34
CA HIS A 140 1.35 -0.12 11.42
C HIS A 140 0.70 1.14 10.88
N LEU A 141 -0.55 1.39 11.24
CA LEU A 141 -1.31 2.57 10.85
C LEU A 141 -1.62 3.43 12.07
N THR A 142 -1.26 4.70 11.98
CA THR A 142 -1.68 5.75 12.92
C THR A 142 -2.59 6.73 12.21
N LEU A 143 -3.70 7.10 12.84
CA LEU A 143 -4.66 8.09 12.34
C LEU A 143 -4.74 9.26 13.30
N GLU A 144 -4.40 10.46 12.85
CA GLU A 144 -4.44 11.68 13.65
C GLU A 144 -4.92 12.87 12.80
N GLY A 145 -5.98 13.55 13.25
CA GLY A 145 -6.44 14.81 12.64
C GLY A 145 -6.75 14.72 11.14
N GLY A 146 -7.24 13.58 10.63
CA GLY A 146 -7.51 13.36 9.20
C GLY A 146 -6.27 13.01 8.38
N THR A 147 -5.13 12.78 9.05
CA THR A 147 -3.90 12.29 8.44
C THR A 147 -3.67 10.82 8.82
N ALA A 148 -3.33 10.01 7.85
CA ALA A 148 -2.89 8.63 8.04
C ALA A 148 -1.36 8.56 7.91
N HIS A 149 -0.73 7.79 8.78
CA HIS A 149 0.68 7.41 8.65
C HIS A 149 0.76 5.89 8.68
N ALA A 150 1.21 5.29 7.59
CA ALA A 150 1.38 3.86 7.42
C ALA A 150 2.88 3.53 7.28
N ALA A 151 3.43 2.83 8.25
CA ALA A 151 4.83 2.40 8.26
C ALA A 151 4.91 0.87 8.24
N GLY A 152 5.58 0.30 7.24
CA GLY A 152 5.63 -1.14 7.05
C GLY A 152 6.89 -1.64 6.38
N ARG A 153 7.06 -2.97 6.40
CA ARG A 153 8.20 -3.63 5.75
C ARG A 153 7.87 -5.03 5.27
N VAL A 154 8.60 -5.47 4.24
CA VAL A 154 8.54 -6.83 3.71
C VAL A 154 9.91 -7.27 3.24
N GLY A 155 10.24 -8.55 3.44
CA GLY A 155 11.40 -9.21 2.85
C GLY A 155 11.03 -9.85 1.52
N LEU A 156 11.91 -9.72 0.53
CA LEU A 156 11.74 -10.30 -0.80
C LEU A 156 13.02 -11.05 -1.19
N VAL A 157 12.87 -12.09 -2.01
CA VAL A 157 13.99 -12.72 -2.70
C VAL A 157 14.03 -12.14 -4.12
N ARG A 158 15.03 -11.29 -4.40
CA ARG A 158 15.10 -10.52 -5.65
C ARG A 158 15.09 -11.37 -6.92
N THR A 159 15.69 -12.55 -6.88
CA THR A 159 15.77 -13.45 -8.03
C THR A 159 14.43 -14.09 -8.39
N GLU A 160 13.46 -14.15 -7.48
CA GLU A 160 12.09 -14.58 -7.78
C GLU A 160 11.36 -13.64 -8.74
N PHE A 161 11.86 -12.40 -8.86
CA PHE A 161 11.39 -11.40 -9.81
C PHE A 161 12.34 -11.20 -11.00
N GLY A 162 13.36 -12.04 -11.13
CA GLY A 162 14.38 -11.92 -12.16
C GLY A 162 15.31 -10.70 -11.98
N VAL A 163 15.41 -10.14 -10.79
CA VAL A 163 16.30 -9.02 -10.48
C VAL A 163 17.67 -9.57 -10.09
N GLY A 164 18.72 -9.15 -10.81
CA GLY A 164 20.09 -9.64 -10.67
C GLY A 164 20.30 -10.96 -11.39
N GLN A 165 20.48 -10.90 -12.69
CA GLN A 165 20.71 -12.04 -13.57
C GLN A 165 22.20 -12.23 -13.87
N GLY A 166 22.54 -13.29 -14.60
CA GLY A 166 23.91 -13.60 -14.99
C GLY A 166 24.82 -13.81 -13.76
N ALA A 167 25.91 -13.07 -13.69
CA ALA A 167 26.86 -13.14 -12.58
C ALA A 167 26.26 -12.79 -11.20
N TRP A 168 25.10 -12.14 -11.17
CA TRP A 168 24.42 -11.68 -9.95
C TRP A 168 23.40 -12.68 -9.41
N ALA A 169 23.12 -13.76 -10.13
CA ALA A 169 22.04 -14.70 -9.79
C ALA A 169 22.35 -15.57 -8.56
N SER A 170 23.61 -15.84 -8.26
CA SER A 170 24.02 -16.76 -7.19
C SER A 170 23.96 -16.19 -5.78
N GLY A 171 23.78 -14.89 -5.62
CA GLY A 171 23.88 -14.24 -4.31
C GLY A 171 25.30 -14.05 -3.77
N GLN A 172 26.32 -14.50 -4.49
CA GLN A 172 27.73 -14.43 -4.06
C GLN A 172 28.21 -12.98 -3.88
N TRP A 173 27.84 -12.10 -4.79
CA TRP A 173 28.26 -10.70 -4.78
C TRP A 173 27.21 -9.77 -4.16
N VAL A 174 25.95 -10.05 -4.39
CA VAL A 174 24.83 -9.32 -3.82
C VAL A 174 23.84 -10.33 -3.27
N ALA A 175 23.51 -10.25 -1.99
CA ALA A 175 22.60 -11.15 -1.32
C ALA A 175 21.27 -11.28 -2.08
N LEU A 176 20.63 -12.43 -1.98
CA LEU A 176 19.32 -12.67 -2.62
C LEU A 176 18.20 -11.96 -1.89
N ASP A 177 18.32 -11.87 -0.56
CA ASP A 177 17.33 -11.21 0.29
C ASP A 177 17.44 -9.69 0.18
N VAL A 178 16.28 -9.05 0.01
CA VAL A 178 16.11 -7.59 -0.06
C VAL A 178 15.00 -7.19 0.88
N GLY A 179 15.26 -6.20 1.74
CA GLY A 179 14.22 -5.55 2.53
C GLY A 179 13.56 -4.43 1.73
N VAL A 180 12.24 -4.30 1.82
CA VAL A 180 11.49 -3.12 1.35
C VAL A 180 10.78 -2.50 2.53
N GLU A 181 10.97 -1.20 2.71
CA GLU A 181 10.32 -0.38 3.73
C GLU A 181 9.41 0.64 3.05
N VAL A 182 8.21 0.75 3.58
CA VAL A 182 7.19 1.68 3.12
C VAL A 182 6.84 2.61 4.27
N ASP A 183 6.87 3.91 4.01
CA ASP A 183 6.58 4.96 4.97
C ASP A 183 5.70 5.99 4.24
N LEU A 184 4.37 5.91 4.43
CA LEU A 184 3.40 6.71 3.70
C LEU A 184 2.64 7.63 4.65
N VAL A 185 2.61 8.90 4.28
CA VAL A 185 1.76 9.91 4.91
C VAL A 185 0.68 10.33 3.90
N ALA A 186 -0.58 10.27 4.33
CA ALA A 186 -1.71 10.56 3.46
C ALA A 186 -2.78 11.38 4.20
N ALA A 187 -3.48 12.24 3.47
CA ALA A 187 -4.66 12.93 3.96
C ALA A 187 -5.93 12.27 3.43
N ALA A 188 -6.97 12.21 4.27
CA ALA A 188 -8.28 11.75 3.84
C ALA A 188 -8.82 12.69 2.75
N ARG A 189 -9.25 12.15 1.61
CA ARG A 189 -10.00 12.91 0.61
C ARG A 189 -11.46 12.99 1.05
N PRO A 190 -12.09 14.18 1.01
CA PRO A 190 -13.53 14.26 1.15
C PRO A 190 -14.18 13.39 0.07
N ALA A 191 -15.16 12.56 0.45
CA ALA A 191 -15.95 11.83 -0.54
C ALA A 191 -16.55 12.85 -1.52
N THR A 192 -16.13 12.82 -2.77
CA THR A 192 -16.78 13.60 -3.83
C THR A 192 -18.14 12.98 -4.06
N GLY A 193 -19.17 13.61 -3.47
CA GLY A 193 -20.57 13.23 -3.74
C GLY A 193 -20.84 13.35 -5.24
N HIS A 194 -21.18 12.24 -5.85
CA HIS A 194 -21.75 12.17 -7.19
C HIS A 194 -23.26 12.13 -7.07
#